data_77ad593f7479cafc37f009df3c0da09b
#
_entry.id   77ad593f7479cafc37f009df3c0da09b
#
_cell.length_a   1.000
_cell.length_b   1.000
_cell.length_c   1.000
_cell.angle_alpha   90.00
_cell.angle_beta   90.00
_cell.angle_gamma   90.00
#
_symmetry.space_group_name_H-M   'P 1'
#
loop_
_entity.id
_entity.type
_entity.pdbx_description
1 polymer ?
#
loop_
_entity_poly.entity_id
_entity_poly.type
_entity_poly.pdbx_seq_one_letter_code
_entity_poly.pdbx_strand_id
1 'polypeptide(L)'
;MINTFQDLRNRFETIANKSHKVNRPGPGAIGELLEELMVGAIVGNDRGPDFASINTEAKVHYGKNALTTVFTRKPSQGMTTKEFYNEYGRTTVRVGSVTYKGHTVKVTKKKVSIMVDGVAVLSWTIAELIERIEEKMPNLAMVF
;
A
#
# COMPACT_ATOMS: atom_id res chain seq x y z
N MET A 1 -11.61 -12.59 17.96
CA MET A 1 -10.47 -11.61 17.95
C MET A 1 -9.23 -12.39 17.55
N ILE A 2 -8.39 -11.84 16.67
CA ILE A 2 -7.17 -12.51 16.19
C ILE A 2 -6.03 -12.08 17.11
N ASN A 3 -5.53 -13.01 17.93
CA ASN A 3 -4.47 -12.75 18.89
C ASN A 3 -3.20 -13.58 18.62
N THR A 4 -3.28 -14.54 17.72
CA THR A 4 -2.17 -15.40 17.31
C THR A 4 -2.14 -15.60 15.82
N PHE A 5 -1.02 -16.01 15.26
CA PHE A 5 -0.93 -16.43 13.85
C PHE A 5 -1.84 -17.63 13.54
N GLN A 6 -2.08 -18.48 14.52
CA GLN A 6 -3.00 -19.62 14.35
C GLN A 6 -4.45 -19.12 14.21
N ASP A 7 -4.88 -18.11 14.97
CA ASP A 7 -6.20 -17.49 14.83
C ASP A 7 -6.34 -16.86 13.43
N LEU A 8 -5.30 -16.16 12.97
CA LEU A 8 -5.25 -15.57 11.64
C LEU A 8 -5.41 -16.63 10.56
N ARG A 9 -4.67 -17.74 10.66
CA ARG A 9 -4.77 -18.86 9.74
C ARG A 9 -6.16 -19.50 9.75
N ASN A 10 -6.70 -19.80 10.91
CA ASN A 10 -8.02 -20.38 11.07
C ASN A 10 -9.10 -19.47 10.45
N ARG A 11 -8.98 -18.15 10.69
CA ARG A 11 -9.89 -17.17 10.09
C ARG A 11 -9.77 -17.16 8.58
N PHE A 12 -8.56 -17.16 8.03
CA PHE A 12 -8.33 -17.23 6.60
C PHE A 12 -8.97 -18.48 5.98
N GLU A 13 -8.79 -19.64 6.59
CA GLU A 13 -9.38 -20.90 6.12
C GLU A 13 -10.92 -20.84 6.08
N THR A 14 -11.56 -20.06 6.95
CA THR A 14 -13.03 -19.89 6.93
C THR A 14 -13.52 -19.07 5.73
N ILE A 15 -12.70 -18.20 5.18
CA ILE A 15 -13.04 -17.31 4.05
C ILE A 15 -12.46 -17.78 2.73
N ALA A 16 -11.36 -18.54 2.76
CA ALA A 16 -10.70 -19.07 1.58
C ALA A 16 -11.63 -19.99 0.75
N ASN A 17 -11.42 -20.02 -0.55
CA ASN A 17 -12.21 -20.83 -1.49
C ASN A 17 -13.71 -20.54 -1.53
N LYS A 18 -14.13 -19.40 -0.99
CA LYS A 18 -15.52 -18.90 -1.07
C LYS A 18 -15.59 -17.68 -1.97
N SER A 19 -16.71 -17.51 -2.65
CA SER A 19 -16.99 -16.29 -3.40
C SER A 19 -17.51 -15.23 -2.45
N HIS A 20 -16.90 -14.05 -2.50
CA HIS A 20 -17.28 -12.89 -1.71
C HIS A 20 -17.64 -11.73 -2.64
N LYS A 21 -18.79 -11.09 -2.39
CA LYS A 21 -19.25 -9.98 -3.22
C LYS A 21 -18.65 -8.66 -2.75
N VAL A 22 -17.98 -7.97 -3.66
CA VAL A 22 -17.51 -6.59 -3.43
C VAL A 22 -18.68 -5.64 -3.68
N ASN A 23 -19.15 -4.96 -2.63
CA ASN A 23 -20.34 -4.09 -2.70
C ASN A 23 -19.97 -2.60 -2.82
N ARG A 24 -18.69 -2.26 -2.95
CA ARG A 24 -18.23 -0.87 -3.05
C ARG A 24 -17.36 -0.67 -4.30
N PRO A 25 -17.42 0.51 -4.92
CA PRO A 25 -16.60 0.82 -6.08
C PRO A 25 -15.17 1.18 -5.66
N GLY A 26 -14.24 1.04 -6.61
CA GLY A 26 -12.88 1.53 -6.48
C GLY A 26 -11.81 0.45 -6.49
N PRO A 27 -10.56 0.82 -6.77
CA PRO A 27 -9.45 -0.12 -6.90
C PRO A 27 -9.02 -0.76 -5.57
N GLY A 28 -9.32 -0.11 -4.43
CA GLY A 28 -9.03 -0.62 -3.09
C GLY A 28 -10.09 -1.57 -2.53
N ALA A 29 -11.27 -1.66 -3.16
CA ALA A 29 -12.44 -2.35 -2.61
C ALA A 29 -12.21 -3.84 -2.28
N ILE A 30 -11.36 -4.53 -3.05
CA ILE A 30 -11.01 -5.94 -2.79
C ILE A 30 -10.14 -6.04 -1.53
N GLY A 31 -9.18 -5.13 -1.34
CA GLY A 31 -8.33 -5.08 -0.15
C GLY A 31 -9.15 -4.83 1.11
N GLU A 32 -9.99 -3.79 1.08
CA GLU A 32 -10.88 -3.45 2.17
C GLU A 32 -11.84 -4.59 2.53
N LEU A 33 -12.40 -5.28 1.52
CA LEU A 33 -13.24 -6.45 1.75
C LEU A 33 -12.47 -7.58 2.45
N LEU A 34 -11.24 -7.88 2.04
CA LEU A 34 -10.43 -8.90 2.70
C LEU A 34 -10.14 -8.53 4.15
N GLU A 35 -9.74 -7.29 4.40
CA GLU A 35 -9.51 -6.79 5.76
C GLU A 35 -10.77 -6.97 6.62
N GLU A 36 -11.93 -6.56 6.12
CA GLU A 36 -13.22 -6.75 6.83
C GLU A 36 -13.54 -8.22 7.10
N LEU A 37 -13.34 -9.08 6.11
CA LEU A 37 -13.56 -10.53 6.27
C LEU A 37 -12.59 -11.14 7.29
N MET A 38 -11.36 -10.69 7.31
CA MET A 38 -10.34 -11.19 8.25
C MET A 38 -10.56 -10.68 9.67
N VAL A 39 -10.83 -9.40 9.84
CA VAL A 39 -11.04 -8.77 11.16
C VAL A 39 -12.45 -9.04 11.69
N GLY A 40 -13.44 -9.18 10.80
CA GLY A 40 -14.84 -9.36 11.15
C GLY A 40 -15.57 -8.06 11.49
N ALA A 41 -14.97 -6.91 11.18
CA ALA A 41 -15.55 -5.59 11.38
C ALA A 41 -15.07 -4.63 10.28
N ILE A 42 -15.73 -3.49 10.12
CA ILE A 42 -15.27 -2.42 9.23
C ILE A 42 -13.94 -1.89 9.76
N VAL A 43 -12.92 -1.93 8.91
CA VAL A 43 -11.58 -1.48 9.26
C VAL A 43 -11.49 0.04 9.15
N GLY A 44 -10.96 0.68 10.18
CA GLY A 44 -10.69 2.13 10.19
C GLY A 44 -9.39 2.48 9.46
N ASN A 45 -9.21 3.77 9.18
CA ASN A 45 -7.96 4.32 8.59
C ASN A 45 -6.86 4.51 9.66
N ASP A 46 -6.59 3.49 10.45
CA ASP A 46 -5.55 3.56 11.47
C ASP A 46 -4.16 3.51 10.84
N ARG A 47 -3.19 4.16 11.50
CA ARG A 47 -1.80 4.18 11.04
C ARG A 47 -1.05 2.89 11.37
N GLY A 48 -1.56 2.09 12.30
CA GLY A 48 -0.98 0.83 12.73
C GLY A 48 -1.20 -0.32 11.75
N PRO A 49 -0.68 -1.51 12.06
CA PRO A 49 -0.94 -2.73 11.28
C PRO A 49 -2.39 -3.22 11.49
N ASP A 50 -2.96 -3.87 10.47
CA ASP A 50 -4.35 -4.35 10.46
C ASP A 50 -4.64 -5.34 11.60
N PHE A 51 -3.66 -6.13 12.00
CA PHE A 51 -3.72 -7.05 13.14
C PHE A 51 -2.73 -6.63 14.22
N ALA A 52 -3.06 -5.56 14.94
CA ALA A 52 -2.16 -4.94 15.93
C ALA A 52 -1.67 -5.92 17.01
N SER A 53 -2.52 -6.85 17.45
CA SER A 53 -2.19 -7.85 18.48
C SER A 53 -1.06 -8.81 18.10
N ILE A 54 -0.87 -9.03 16.80
CA ILE A 54 0.21 -9.88 16.25
C ILE A 54 1.14 -9.10 15.31
N ASN A 55 1.00 -7.77 15.29
CA ASN A 55 1.86 -6.86 14.56
C ASN A 55 1.95 -7.16 13.05
N THR A 56 0.82 -7.49 12.43
CA THR A 56 0.74 -7.98 11.06
C THR A 56 -0.14 -7.10 10.21
N GLU A 57 0.32 -6.77 9.02
CA GLU A 57 -0.42 -6.02 7.98
C GLU A 57 -0.99 -6.99 6.94
N ALA A 58 -2.25 -6.82 6.56
CA ALA A 58 -2.86 -7.56 5.46
C ALA A 58 -2.61 -6.85 4.12
N LYS A 59 -2.22 -7.60 3.10
CA LYS A 59 -2.12 -7.09 1.73
C LYS A 59 -2.72 -8.06 0.75
N VAL A 60 -3.52 -7.53 -0.17
CA VAL A 60 -4.10 -8.32 -1.26
C VAL A 60 -3.26 -8.16 -2.50
N HIS A 61 -2.80 -9.28 -3.04
CA HIS A 61 -2.19 -9.32 -4.35
C HIS A 61 -3.22 -9.80 -5.39
N TYR A 62 -3.51 -8.96 -6.37
CA TYR A 62 -4.48 -9.27 -7.41
C TYR A 62 -3.84 -9.20 -8.79
N GLY A 63 -3.84 -10.33 -9.50
CA GLY A 63 -3.30 -10.44 -10.87
C GLY A 63 -1.81 -10.79 -10.94
N LYS A 64 -1.41 -11.44 -12.03
CA LYS A 64 -0.06 -12.05 -12.20
C LYS A 64 1.10 -11.05 -12.16
N ASN A 65 0.86 -9.78 -12.53
CA ASN A 65 1.89 -8.74 -12.64
C ASN A 65 1.59 -7.50 -11.80
N ALA A 66 0.68 -7.60 -10.82
CA ALA A 66 0.34 -6.47 -9.98
C ALA A 66 1.45 -6.23 -8.94
N LEU A 67 1.83 -4.96 -8.77
CA LEU A 67 2.67 -4.55 -7.65
C LEU A 67 1.80 -4.41 -6.40
N THR A 68 2.23 -4.99 -5.30
CA THR A 68 1.57 -4.83 -4.01
C THR A 68 2.10 -3.57 -3.33
N THR A 69 1.19 -2.65 -2.98
CA THR A 69 1.56 -1.48 -2.17
C THR A 69 1.81 -1.92 -0.75
N VAL A 70 3.03 -1.82 -0.30
CA VAL A 70 3.42 -2.19 1.07
C VAL A 70 3.02 -1.09 2.05
N PHE A 71 3.32 0.16 1.71
CA PHE A 71 2.94 1.35 2.46
C PHE A 71 2.93 2.59 1.57
N THR A 72 2.39 3.69 2.07
CA THR A 72 2.45 5.00 1.44
C THR A 72 3.17 6.01 2.33
N ARG A 73 4.03 6.82 1.76
CA ARG A 73 4.72 7.93 2.43
C ARG A 73 4.75 9.15 1.52
N LYS A 74 4.41 10.31 2.06
CA LYS A 74 4.58 11.57 1.31
C LYS A 74 6.06 11.87 1.13
N PRO A 75 6.48 12.45 -0.02
CA PRO A 75 7.88 12.86 -0.21
C PRO A 75 8.26 13.94 0.82
N SER A 76 9.49 13.87 1.31
CA SER A 76 10.04 14.83 2.27
C SER A 76 10.86 15.94 1.63
N GLN A 77 11.24 15.76 0.36
CA GLN A 77 12.10 16.70 -0.38
C GLN A 77 11.53 16.96 -1.78
N GLY A 78 11.64 18.19 -2.24
CA GLY A 78 11.16 18.62 -3.55
C GLY A 78 9.67 18.92 -3.57
N MET A 79 8.99 18.61 -4.66
CA MET A 79 7.56 18.83 -4.83
C MET A 79 6.73 17.98 -3.89
N THR A 80 5.60 18.53 -3.47
CA THR A 80 4.55 17.72 -2.84
C THR A 80 3.90 16.80 -3.87
N THR A 81 3.24 15.74 -3.39
CA THR A 81 2.48 14.83 -4.27
C THR A 81 1.43 15.57 -5.09
N LYS A 82 0.80 16.63 -4.52
CA LYS A 82 -0.22 17.43 -5.22
C LYS A 82 0.38 18.27 -6.35
N GLU A 83 1.51 18.92 -6.09
CA GLU A 83 2.23 19.71 -7.11
C GLU A 83 2.72 18.80 -8.23
N PHE A 84 3.32 17.66 -7.89
CA PHE A 84 3.76 16.68 -8.86
C PHE A 84 2.60 16.15 -9.73
N TYR A 85 1.44 15.87 -9.09
CA TYR A 85 0.23 15.49 -9.80
C TYR A 85 -0.24 16.54 -10.78
N ASN A 86 -0.28 17.81 -10.36
CA ASN A 86 -0.76 18.91 -11.18
C ASN A 86 0.14 19.17 -12.39
N GLU A 87 1.44 19.02 -12.22
CA GLU A 87 2.42 19.36 -13.26
C GLU A 87 2.67 18.21 -14.22
N TYR A 88 2.78 16.98 -13.72
CA TYR A 88 3.17 15.81 -14.51
C TYR A 88 2.08 14.75 -14.67
N GLY A 89 1.00 14.87 -13.93
CA GLY A 89 -0.10 13.92 -13.96
C GLY A 89 -0.89 14.05 -15.27
N ARG A 90 -1.28 12.92 -15.86
CA ARG A 90 -2.18 12.88 -17.00
C ARG A 90 -3.42 12.11 -16.62
N THR A 91 -4.58 12.77 -16.82
CA THR A 91 -5.87 12.10 -16.65
C THR A 91 -6.02 11.04 -17.73
N THR A 92 -6.27 9.80 -17.33
CA THR A 92 -6.63 8.73 -18.26
C THR A 92 -8.14 8.79 -18.55
N VAL A 93 -8.58 8.17 -19.64
CA VAL A 93 -10.01 8.08 -20.03
C VAL A 93 -10.85 7.39 -18.94
N ARG A 94 -10.23 6.65 -18.00
CA ARG A 94 -10.91 6.11 -16.84
C ARG A 94 -10.99 7.19 -15.77
N VAL A 95 -12.22 7.58 -15.44
CA VAL A 95 -12.50 8.54 -14.37
C VAL A 95 -11.79 8.12 -13.07
N GLY A 96 -10.99 9.02 -12.54
CA GLY A 96 -10.29 8.84 -11.27
C GLY A 96 -8.92 8.15 -11.31
N SER A 97 -8.38 7.81 -12.48
CA SER A 97 -7.01 7.31 -12.58
C SER A 97 -6.06 8.32 -13.23
N VAL A 98 -4.86 8.40 -12.69
CA VAL A 98 -3.78 9.25 -13.20
C VAL A 98 -2.58 8.39 -13.54
N THR A 99 -2.00 8.62 -14.69
CA THR A 99 -0.75 7.96 -15.09
C THR A 99 0.37 8.99 -15.24
N TYR A 100 1.54 8.61 -14.79
CA TYR A 100 2.76 9.38 -14.94
C TYR A 100 3.64 8.70 -15.99
N LYS A 101 3.86 9.34 -17.14
CA LYS A 101 4.70 8.83 -18.22
C LYS A 101 6.03 9.60 -18.28
N GLY A 102 7.09 8.91 -18.68
CA GLY A 102 8.40 9.52 -18.89
C GLY A 102 9.20 9.79 -17.61
N HIS A 103 8.78 9.21 -16.49
CA HIS A 103 9.46 9.38 -15.22
C HIS A 103 10.28 8.14 -14.90
N THR A 104 11.45 8.34 -14.33
CA THR A 104 12.32 7.25 -13.87
C THR A 104 12.52 7.34 -12.36
N VAL A 105 12.77 6.20 -11.73
CA VAL A 105 13.07 6.11 -10.32
C VAL A 105 14.58 5.94 -10.16
N LYS A 106 15.21 6.81 -9.40
CA LYS A 106 16.62 6.69 -9.02
C LYS A 106 16.72 6.30 -7.56
N VAL A 107 17.39 5.18 -7.30
CA VAL A 107 17.65 4.67 -5.95
C VAL A 107 19.13 4.81 -5.65
N THR A 108 19.43 5.39 -4.49
CA THR A 108 20.79 5.50 -3.94
C THR A 108 20.80 4.92 -2.51
N LYS A 109 21.96 4.80 -1.90
CA LYS A 109 22.07 4.37 -0.49
C LYS A 109 21.38 5.32 0.50
N LYS A 110 21.10 6.57 0.12
CA LYS A 110 20.54 7.60 1.01
C LYS A 110 19.10 7.96 0.69
N LYS A 111 18.69 7.85 -0.58
CA LYS A 111 17.35 8.30 -0.99
C LYS A 111 16.83 7.60 -2.24
N VAL A 112 15.51 7.61 -2.36
CA VAL A 112 14.75 7.28 -3.57
C VAL A 112 14.22 8.59 -4.14
N SER A 113 14.35 8.80 -5.44
CA SER A 113 13.93 10.02 -6.12
C SER A 113 13.14 9.70 -7.38
N ILE A 114 12.11 10.50 -7.67
CA ILE A 114 11.48 10.54 -8.98
C ILE A 114 12.23 11.56 -9.82
N MET A 115 12.65 11.12 -11.00
CA MET A 115 13.44 11.92 -11.93
C MET A 115 12.58 12.30 -13.13
N VAL A 116 12.63 13.57 -13.52
CA VAL A 116 12.05 14.08 -14.78
C VAL A 116 13.18 14.81 -15.50
N ASP A 117 13.42 14.46 -16.75
CA ASP A 117 14.49 15.04 -17.58
C ASP A 117 15.87 15.12 -16.89
N GLY A 118 16.19 14.05 -16.13
CA GLY A 118 17.46 13.97 -15.40
C GLY A 118 17.52 14.74 -14.07
N VAL A 119 16.44 15.46 -13.71
CA VAL A 119 16.34 16.22 -12.46
C VAL A 119 15.48 15.49 -11.44
N ALA A 120 15.93 15.44 -10.18
CA ALA A 120 15.10 14.89 -9.09
C ALA A 120 14.03 15.92 -8.70
N VAL A 121 12.76 15.60 -8.94
CA VAL A 121 11.63 16.51 -8.67
C VAL A 121 11.00 16.29 -7.30
N LEU A 122 11.01 15.05 -6.82
CA LEU A 122 10.63 14.71 -5.45
C LEU A 122 11.42 13.50 -4.95
N SER A 123 11.61 13.40 -3.64
CA SER A 123 12.44 12.34 -3.05
C SER A 123 11.97 11.96 -1.64
N TRP A 124 12.37 10.74 -1.24
CA TRP A 124 12.28 10.20 0.11
C TRP A 124 13.67 9.82 0.58
N THR A 125 13.99 10.05 1.83
CA THR A 125 15.20 9.46 2.42
C THR A 125 14.98 7.98 2.70
N ILE A 126 16.05 7.18 2.66
CA ILE A 126 15.96 5.76 3.03
C ILE A 126 15.58 5.64 4.52
N ALA A 127 16.07 6.53 5.38
CA ALA A 127 15.76 6.52 6.81
C ALA A 127 14.25 6.66 7.06
N GLU A 128 13.56 7.64 6.44
CA GLU A 128 12.11 7.81 6.63
C GLU A 128 11.28 6.68 6.03
N LEU A 129 11.78 6.00 4.99
CA LEU A 129 11.11 4.83 4.45
C LEU A 129 11.24 3.62 5.39
N ILE A 130 12.42 3.43 6.00
CA ILE A 130 12.65 2.40 7.01
C ILE A 130 11.77 2.64 8.23
N GLU A 131 11.76 3.88 8.77
CA GLU A 131 10.88 4.28 9.86
C GLU A 131 9.41 3.92 9.58
N ARG A 132 8.94 4.21 8.37
CA ARG A 132 7.57 3.89 7.97
C ARG A 132 7.30 2.39 7.86
N ILE A 133 8.28 1.60 7.41
CA ILE A 133 8.17 0.13 7.40
C ILE A 133 8.11 -0.40 8.84
N GLU A 134 8.94 0.11 9.73
CA GLU A 134 8.97 -0.30 11.14
C GLU A 134 7.67 0.06 11.87
N GLU A 135 7.06 1.22 11.57
CA GLU A 135 5.75 1.59 12.10
C GLU A 135 4.63 0.65 11.65
N LYS A 136 4.62 0.28 10.37
CA LYS A 136 3.55 -0.53 9.77
C LYS A 136 3.77 -2.03 9.94
N MET A 137 5.02 -2.48 9.88
CA MET A 137 5.39 -3.89 9.79
C MET A 137 6.66 -4.17 10.57
N PRO A 138 6.65 -4.02 11.91
CA PRO A 138 7.85 -4.23 12.73
C PRO A 138 8.39 -5.66 12.64
N ASN A 139 7.55 -6.63 12.24
CA ASN A 139 7.95 -8.00 11.97
C ASN A 139 7.53 -8.36 10.55
N LEU A 140 8.32 -7.95 9.56
CA LEU A 140 8.03 -8.22 8.14
C LEU A 140 8.13 -9.72 7.84
N ALA A 141 7.03 -10.45 8.05
CA ALA A 141 6.82 -11.76 7.48
C ALA A 141 6.00 -11.58 6.19
N MET A 142 6.65 -11.64 5.04
CA MET A 142 5.91 -11.71 3.78
C MET A 142 5.32 -13.11 3.65
N VAL A 143 4.01 -13.17 3.67
CA VAL A 143 3.26 -14.38 3.30
C VAL A 143 2.90 -14.24 1.82
N PHE A 144 3.46 -15.12 0.98
CA PHE A 144 3.10 -15.25 -0.43
C PHE A 144 1.93 -16.21 -0.59
#